data_170165aebb347caab05f2b737fde5b17
#
_entry.id   170165aebb347caab05f2b737fde5b17
#
_cell.length_a   1.000
_cell.length_b   1.000
_cell.length_c   1.000
_cell.angle_alpha   90.00
_cell.angle_beta   90.00
_cell.angle_gamma   90.00
#
_symmetry.space_group_name_H-M   'P 1'
#
loop_
_entity.id
_entity.type
_entity.pdbx_description
1 polymer ?
#
loop_
_entity_poly.entity_id
_entity_poly.type
_entity_poly.pdbx_seq_one_letter_code
_entity_poly.pdbx_strand_id
1 'polypeptide(L)'
;MIENPIPRNAIMGLGIFMIIVIIIVLIASCSGGGKLTYEELEAKMIYSAKKYYEANDTNLPSKDKDKVELSLQTLIDGGYVKETSKITKDKVSCTGKVIVVNNNGNYLYSPYLDCGSNYKTKYLEDVIKDEANVVTSGNGLYKSGAGYIFKGDNVNNILILNEVKYMIMSIDDAGIRVVDTTKRESVAWDDRYNVDKQGSMGINDYVSNNINSRIKDTLEEIYKNDEVYPKDIKGYFTTNSICIDKVSIDNVKSNDGCGKKLDGQVFSLLTANDFFKPSLDENCATNSKACVNYNYLSSLGNSWTITADKDTSYKVYKITSGDLELKNASGMATYKIVTYLDKNVLYASGDGSETNPYVVKTYIEK
;
A
#
# COMPACT_ATOMS: atom_id res chain seq x y z
N MET A 1 11.77 -14.28 -35.76
CA MET A 1 12.44 -12.97 -35.82
C MET A 1 12.18 -12.31 -34.49
N ILE A 2 13.22 -12.16 -33.70
CA ILE A 2 13.21 -11.65 -32.34
C ILE A 2 13.30 -10.14 -32.46
N GLU A 3 12.28 -9.42 -32.10
CA GLU A 3 12.33 -7.94 -32.03
C GLU A 3 12.67 -7.46 -30.64
N ASN A 4 13.63 -6.56 -30.64
CA ASN A 4 14.44 -6.00 -29.57
C ASN A 4 13.67 -5.37 -28.41
N PRO A 5 14.28 -5.34 -27.20
CA PRO A 5 13.74 -4.64 -26.06
C PRO A 5 13.84 -3.12 -26.25
N ILE A 6 12.79 -2.44 -25.85
CA ILE A 6 12.65 -0.98 -25.87
C ILE A 6 13.83 -0.32 -25.14
N PRO A 7 14.50 0.67 -25.76
CA PRO A 7 15.66 1.30 -25.17
C PRO A 7 15.29 2.13 -23.93
N ARG A 8 16.06 1.97 -22.89
CA ARG A 8 15.98 2.60 -21.57
C ARG A 8 16.10 4.14 -21.54
N ASN A 9 16.15 4.83 -22.68
CA ASN A 9 16.55 6.22 -22.78
C ASN A 9 15.49 7.18 -23.35
N ALA A 10 14.20 6.95 -23.13
CA ALA A 10 13.15 7.86 -23.61
C ALA A 10 12.28 8.42 -22.46
N ILE A 11 12.89 8.81 -21.33
CA ILE A 11 12.28 9.72 -20.35
C ILE A 11 13.31 10.81 -20.02
N MET A 12 13.55 11.67 -21.00
CA MET A 12 14.16 12.99 -20.77
C MET A 12 13.11 14.03 -21.07
N GLY A 13 12.57 14.64 -20.02
CA GLY A 13 11.73 15.82 -20.18
C GLY A 13 10.81 16.06 -19.00
N LEU A 14 11.36 16.37 -17.87
CA LEU A 14 10.94 17.24 -16.78
C LEU A 14 11.66 16.77 -15.52
N GLY A 15 12.63 17.55 -15.08
CA GLY A 15 13.54 17.18 -13.98
C GLY A 15 12.82 17.12 -12.64
N ILE A 16 12.24 15.97 -12.34
CA ILE A 16 11.96 15.60 -10.96
C ILE A 16 13.17 14.80 -10.50
N PHE A 17 14.06 15.43 -9.73
CA PHE A 17 15.01 14.71 -8.92
C PHE A 17 14.20 13.94 -7.88
N MET A 18 13.77 12.72 -8.21
CA MET A 18 13.28 11.77 -7.23
C MET A 18 14.46 11.37 -6.35
N ILE A 19 14.56 12.00 -5.18
CA ILE A 19 15.49 11.53 -4.15
C ILE A 19 14.87 10.24 -3.59
N ILE A 20 15.26 9.11 -4.18
CA ILE A 20 14.98 7.81 -3.59
C ILE A 20 15.87 7.71 -2.36
N VAL A 21 15.31 7.87 -1.17
CA VAL A 21 16.05 7.62 0.07
C VAL A 21 16.07 6.10 0.29
N ILE A 22 16.84 5.39 -0.54
CA ILE A 22 17.29 4.04 -0.25
C ILE A 22 18.51 4.20 0.65
N ILE A 23 18.35 4.00 1.94
CA ILE A 23 19.49 3.95 2.84
C ILE A 23 20.17 2.60 2.62
N ILE A 24 21.18 2.60 1.74
CA ILE A 24 22.04 1.43 1.54
C ILE A 24 22.94 1.35 2.76
N VAL A 25 22.65 0.41 3.66
CA VAL A 25 23.57 0.09 4.71
C VAL A 25 24.68 -0.78 4.11
N LEU A 26 25.73 -0.13 3.62
CA LEU A 26 27.00 -0.83 3.42
C LEU A 26 27.52 -1.21 4.80
N ILE A 27 27.18 -2.41 5.24
CA ILE A 27 27.83 -3.05 6.38
C ILE A 27 29.17 -3.62 5.88
N ALA A 28 30.00 -2.75 5.33
CA ALA A 28 31.42 -2.98 5.41
C ALA A 28 31.75 -2.87 6.90
N SER A 29 32.34 -3.92 7.44
CA SER A 29 32.95 -3.95 8.76
C SER A 29 33.56 -2.57 9.09
N CYS A 30 32.77 -1.70 9.76
CA CYS A 30 33.28 -0.39 10.22
C CYS A 30 34.24 -0.62 11.41
N SER A 31 35.44 -1.08 11.11
CA SER A 31 36.62 -0.90 11.95
C SER A 31 37.20 0.52 11.82
N GLY A 32 36.61 1.40 11.01
CA GLY A 32 36.95 2.81 10.90
C GLY A 32 35.98 3.67 11.70
N GLY A 33 36.47 4.44 12.67
CA GLY A 33 35.73 5.23 13.66
C GLY A 33 34.90 6.40 13.13
N GLY A 34 34.13 6.20 12.04
CA GLY A 34 33.19 7.17 11.51
C GLY A 34 31.97 7.30 12.43
N LYS A 35 31.48 8.53 12.56
CA LYS A 35 30.23 8.83 13.27
C LYS A 35 29.02 8.63 12.36
N LEU A 36 27.97 7.98 12.89
CA LEU A 36 26.74 7.69 12.16
C LEU A 36 25.81 8.90 12.09
N THR A 37 25.09 9.06 10.99
CA THR A 37 23.87 9.86 10.94
C THR A 37 22.75 9.14 11.72
N TYR A 38 21.62 9.82 11.93
CA TYR A 38 20.49 9.19 12.62
C TYR A 38 19.85 8.09 11.77
N GLU A 39 19.78 8.28 10.44
CA GLU A 39 19.31 7.28 9.50
C GLU A 39 20.22 6.05 9.45
N GLU A 40 21.54 6.24 9.50
CA GLU A 40 22.51 5.13 9.60
C GLU A 40 22.38 4.40 10.94
N LEU A 41 22.03 5.11 12.02
CA LEU A 41 21.76 4.49 13.31
C LEU A 41 20.45 3.68 13.28
N GLU A 42 19.39 4.19 12.67
CA GLU A 42 18.14 3.42 12.46
C GLU A 42 18.41 2.14 11.65
N ALA A 43 19.17 2.24 10.57
CA ALA A 43 19.57 1.09 9.78
C ALA A 43 20.41 0.09 10.60
N LYS A 44 21.34 0.60 11.42
CA LYS A 44 22.12 -0.23 12.35
C LYS A 44 21.24 -0.93 13.38
N MET A 45 20.21 -0.27 13.89
CA MET A 45 19.24 -0.87 14.80
C MET A 45 18.49 -2.04 14.13
N ILE A 46 18.02 -1.87 12.90
CA ILE A 46 17.36 -2.95 12.14
C ILE A 46 18.28 -4.14 11.97
N TYR A 47 19.48 -3.92 11.46
CA TYR A 47 20.46 -4.99 11.29
C TYR A 47 20.75 -5.72 12.60
N SER A 48 20.93 -4.96 13.67
CA SER A 48 21.19 -5.51 14.99
C SER A 48 20.02 -6.31 15.56
N ALA A 49 18.79 -5.85 15.30
CA ALA A 49 17.58 -6.58 15.66
C ALA A 49 17.43 -7.90 14.88
N LYS A 50 17.73 -7.89 13.56
CA LYS A 50 17.79 -9.13 12.77
C LYS A 50 18.80 -10.12 13.37
N LYS A 51 20.01 -9.68 13.69
CA LYS A 51 21.04 -10.52 14.33
C LYS A 51 20.62 -11.02 15.72
N TYR A 52 19.94 -10.19 16.51
CA TYR A 52 19.39 -10.61 17.79
C TYR A 52 18.39 -11.75 17.63
N TYR A 53 17.48 -11.64 16.67
CA TYR A 53 16.47 -12.66 16.42
C TYR A 53 16.99 -13.89 15.67
N GLU A 54 18.06 -13.80 14.89
CA GLU A 54 18.76 -14.98 14.36
C GLU A 54 19.27 -15.91 15.50
N ALA A 55 19.69 -15.31 16.63
CA ALA A 55 20.11 -16.05 17.81
C ALA A 55 18.95 -16.40 18.77
N ASN A 56 17.76 -15.81 18.60
CA ASN A 56 16.60 -15.89 19.48
C ASN A 56 15.28 -15.98 18.68
N ASP A 57 15.23 -16.85 17.67
CA ASP A 57 14.14 -16.97 16.69
C ASP A 57 12.77 -17.24 17.31
N THR A 58 12.71 -17.92 18.45
CA THR A 58 11.47 -18.20 19.19
C THR A 58 10.77 -16.95 19.70
N ASN A 59 11.42 -15.80 19.70
CA ASN A 59 10.88 -14.52 20.14
C ASN A 59 10.28 -13.69 18.99
N LEU A 60 10.40 -14.14 17.74
CA LEU A 60 9.73 -13.50 16.62
C LEU A 60 8.21 -13.72 16.64
N PRO A 61 7.40 -12.73 16.20
CA PRO A 61 5.96 -12.90 16.14
C PRO A 61 5.60 -13.98 15.11
N SER A 62 4.88 -15.01 15.55
CA SER A 62 4.56 -16.19 14.72
C SER A 62 3.26 -16.05 13.93
N LYS A 63 2.32 -15.21 14.40
CA LYS A 63 1.03 -15.03 13.75
C LYS A 63 1.03 -13.75 12.92
N ASP A 64 0.22 -13.77 11.87
CA ASP A 64 -0.02 -12.58 11.05
C ASP A 64 -0.51 -11.40 11.91
N LYS A 65 0.05 -10.22 11.67
CA LYS A 65 -0.18 -8.95 12.40
C LYS A 65 0.30 -8.91 13.85
N ASP A 66 0.81 -10.00 14.39
CA ASP A 66 1.46 -9.95 15.69
C ASP A 66 2.76 -9.13 15.60
N LYS A 67 3.10 -8.46 16.69
CA LYS A 67 4.32 -7.66 16.79
C LYS A 67 5.04 -7.87 18.10
N VAL A 68 6.34 -7.63 18.06
CA VAL A 68 7.22 -7.55 19.23
C VAL A 68 8.04 -6.27 19.17
N GLU A 69 8.49 -5.83 20.34
CA GLU A 69 9.34 -4.64 20.45
C GLU A 69 10.68 -5.03 21.08
N LEU A 70 11.76 -4.64 20.45
CA LEU A 70 13.13 -4.83 20.94
C LEU A 70 13.72 -3.47 21.27
N SER A 71 14.01 -3.19 22.54
CA SER A 71 14.53 -1.89 22.96
C SER A 71 15.95 -1.66 22.44
N LEU A 72 16.29 -0.42 22.14
CA LEU A 72 17.67 -0.02 21.82
C LEU A 72 18.62 -0.34 23.00
N GLN A 73 18.15 -0.21 24.25
CA GLN A 73 18.94 -0.56 25.42
C GLN A 73 19.30 -2.06 25.42
N THR A 74 18.36 -2.94 25.12
CA THR A 74 18.62 -4.40 24.99
C THR A 74 19.69 -4.68 23.92
N LEU A 75 19.64 -3.97 22.79
CA LEU A 75 20.67 -4.10 21.75
C LEU A 75 22.04 -3.58 22.21
N ILE A 76 22.08 -2.54 23.04
CA ILE A 76 23.32 -2.00 23.62
C ILE A 76 23.90 -2.97 24.66
N ASP A 77 23.08 -3.44 25.59
CA ASP A 77 23.50 -4.37 26.65
C ASP A 77 23.99 -5.70 26.08
N GLY A 78 23.37 -6.15 24.99
CA GLY A 78 23.79 -7.34 24.23
C GLY A 78 25.02 -7.14 23.34
N GLY A 79 25.55 -5.92 23.24
CA GLY A 79 26.72 -5.61 22.40
C GLY A 79 26.44 -5.51 20.90
N TYR A 80 25.19 -5.57 20.47
CA TYR A 80 24.80 -5.44 19.07
C TYR A 80 24.91 -4.00 18.55
N VAL A 81 24.71 -3.01 19.43
CA VAL A 81 24.87 -1.57 19.15
C VAL A 81 25.73 -0.95 20.26
N LYS A 82 26.65 -0.06 19.92
CA LYS A 82 27.36 0.74 20.91
C LYS A 82 26.47 1.86 21.43
N GLU A 83 26.80 2.40 22.64
CA GLU A 83 26.11 3.59 23.16
C GLU A 83 26.02 4.69 22.10
N THR A 84 24.85 5.27 21.91
CA THR A 84 24.57 6.20 20.80
C THR A 84 25.43 7.46 20.89
N SER A 85 25.71 7.98 22.09
CA SER A 85 26.62 9.11 22.33
C SER A 85 28.04 8.87 21.85
N LYS A 86 28.44 7.60 21.75
CA LYS A 86 29.80 7.22 21.27
C LYS A 86 29.85 7.10 19.74
N ILE A 87 28.74 6.88 19.07
CA ILE A 87 28.68 6.58 17.62
C ILE A 87 27.93 7.60 16.76
N THR A 88 27.12 8.49 17.34
CA THR A 88 26.47 9.59 16.60
C THR A 88 27.40 10.78 16.39
N LYS A 89 27.18 11.53 15.31
CA LYS A 89 27.95 12.75 14.99
C LYS A 89 27.87 13.78 16.12
N ASP A 90 26.67 13.97 16.65
CA ASP A 90 26.37 14.99 17.66
C ASP A 90 26.64 14.54 19.11
N LYS A 91 27.14 13.29 19.28
CA LYS A 91 27.41 12.66 20.58
C LYS A 91 26.20 12.67 21.53
N VAL A 92 24.99 12.53 20.95
CA VAL A 92 23.73 12.55 21.69
C VAL A 92 23.35 11.16 22.16
N SER A 93 22.87 11.05 23.39
CA SER A 93 22.24 9.83 23.90
C SER A 93 20.81 9.76 23.36
N CYS A 94 20.49 8.69 22.67
CA CYS A 94 19.15 8.45 22.12
C CYS A 94 18.48 7.27 22.83
N THR A 95 17.18 7.31 22.93
CA THR A 95 16.34 6.16 23.25
C THR A 95 15.70 5.61 22.00
N GLY A 96 15.21 4.39 22.03
CA GLY A 96 14.57 3.82 20.85
C GLY A 96 14.20 2.35 21.01
N LYS A 97 13.61 1.83 19.95
CA LYS A 97 13.22 0.42 19.81
C LYS A 97 13.13 0.03 18.34
N VAL A 98 13.15 -1.26 18.07
CA VAL A 98 12.73 -1.81 16.78
C VAL A 98 11.43 -2.56 16.99
N ILE A 99 10.39 -2.17 16.27
CA ILE A 99 9.12 -2.89 16.19
C ILE A 99 9.27 -3.91 15.07
N VAL A 100 9.03 -5.18 15.36
CA VAL A 100 9.02 -6.24 14.36
C VAL A 100 7.59 -6.74 14.20
N VAL A 101 7.02 -6.58 13.03
CA VAL A 101 5.65 -7.01 12.69
C VAL A 101 5.74 -8.18 11.73
N ASN A 102 4.96 -9.22 11.99
CA ASN A 102 4.76 -10.32 11.03
C ASN A 102 3.60 -9.95 10.09
N ASN A 103 3.90 -9.61 8.86
CA ASN A 103 2.92 -9.34 7.81
C ASN A 103 2.88 -10.52 6.82
N ASN A 104 2.00 -11.47 7.08
CA ASN A 104 1.81 -12.66 6.24
C ASN A 104 3.11 -13.46 6.02
N GLY A 105 3.88 -13.68 7.09
CA GLY A 105 5.16 -14.39 7.04
C GLY A 105 6.34 -13.55 6.55
N ASN A 106 6.14 -12.28 6.21
CA ASN A 106 7.19 -11.32 5.87
C ASN A 106 7.33 -10.32 7.03
N TYR A 107 8.54 -10.10 7.53
CA TYR A 107 8.74 -9.24 8.68
C TYR A 107 9.05 -7.80 8.27
N LEU A 108 8.26 -6.85 8.82
CA LEU A 108 8.62 -5.43 8.82
C LEU A 108 9.43 -5.14 10.08
N TYR A 109 10.66 -4.66 9.90
CA TYR A 109 11.50 -4.13 10.97
C TYR A 109 11.42 -2.60 10.94
N SER A 110 10.69 -2.01 11.87
CA SER A 110 10.49 -0.57 11.95
C SER A 110 11.24 0.02 13.15
N PRO A 111 12.36 0.75 12.94
CA PRO A 111 13.07 1.39 14.01
C PRO A 111 12.33 2.64 14.46
N TYR A 112 12.36 2.91 15.74
CA TYR A 112 11.97 4.18 16.32
C TYR A 112 13.10 4.72 17.16
N LEU A 113 13.60 5.90 16.83
CA LEU A 113 14.72 6.57 17.48
C LEU A 113 14.25 7.93 17.98
N ASP A 114 14.54 8.25 19.23
CA ASP A 114 14.29 9.56 19.84
C ASP A 114 15.61 10.09 20.45
N CYS A 115 16.13 11.15 19.85
CA CYS A 115 17.35 11.85 20.25
C CYS A 115 17.03 13.27 20.73
N GLY A 116 15.86 13.46 21.33
CA GLY A 116 15.38 14.75 21.81
C GLY A 116 15.11 15.73 20.67
N SER A 117 15.64 16.97 20.82
CA SER A 117 15.46 18.01 19.80
C SER A 117 16.23 17.77 18.52
N ASN A 118 17.19 16.85 18.51
CA ASN A 118 18.09 16.66 17.37
C ASN A 118 17.45 15.77 16.29
N TYR A 119 16.73 14.73 16.70
CA TYR A 119 16.10 13.79 15.77
C TYR A 119 15.01 12.97 16.44
N LYS A 120 13.94 12.72 15.70
CA LYS A 120 12.88 11.78 16.07
C LYS A 120 12.34 11.10 14.82
N THR A 121 12.31 9.78 14.84
CA THR A 121 11.68 8.97 13.78
C THR A 121 10.21 9.35 13.62
N LYS A 122 9.74 9.50 12.39
CA LYS A 122 8.33 9.80 12.08
C LYS A 122 7.68 8.62 11.39
N TYR A 123 6.50 8.23 11.87
CA TYR A 123 5.63 7.31 11.14
C TYR A 123 4.92 8.06 10.01
N LEU A 124 4.77 7.40 8.87
CA LEU A 124 4.11 8.01 7.71
C LEU A 124 2.65 8.36 8.02
N GLU A 125 1.96 7.48 8.73
CA GLU A 125 0.57 7.68 9.12
C GLU A 125 0.39 8.97 9.93
N ASP A 126 1.28 9.23 10.90
CA ASP A 126 1.20 10.43 11.76
C ASP A 126 1.46 11.72 10.96
N VAL A 127 2.37 11.67 9.96
CA VAL A 127 2.63 12.81 9.08
C VAL A 127 1.43 13.13 8.21
N ILE A 128 0.77 12.10 7.64
CA ILE A 128 -0.41 12.31 6.79
C ILE A 128 -1.59 12.84 7.61
N LYS A 129 -1.81 12.30 8.82
CA LYS A 129 -2.92 12.68 9.71
C LYS A 129 -2.70 13.96 10.51
N ASP A 130 -1.58 14.66 10.30
CA ASP A 130 -1.35 15.95 10.95
C ASP A 130 -2.58 16.85 10.78
N GLU A 131 -3.00 17.52 11.85
CA GLU A 131 -4.21 18.35 11.85
C GLU A 131 -4.17 19.45 10.78
N ALA A 132 -2.96 19.90 10.39
CA ALA A 132 -2.77 20.86 9.31
C ALA A 132 -3.18 20.32 7.94
N ASN A 133 -3.21 19.01 7.75
CA ASN A 133 -3.58 18.34 6.49
C ASN A 133 -5.08 18.02 6.42
N VAL A 134 -5.81 18.10 7.54
CA VAL A 134 -7.23 17.73 7.63
C VAL A 134 -8.12 18.90 7.24
N VAL A 135 -9.02 18.69 6.30
CA VAL A 135 -9.94 19.70 5.80
C VAL A 135 -11.41 19.35 6.12
N THR A 136 -12.26 20.36 6.11
CA THR A 136 -13.72 20.21 6.24
C THR A 136 -14.47 20.56 4.96
N SER A 137 -13.78 21.12 3.96
CA SER A 137 -14.34 21.48 2.65
C SER A 137 -13.23 21.51 1.58
N GLY A 138 -13.60 21.36 0.31
CA GLY A 138 -12.66 21.36 -0.81
C GLY A 138 -11.83 20.08 -0.91
N ASN A 139 -10.77 20.12 -1.71
CA ASN A 139 -9.87 18.97 -1.92
C ASN A 139 -9.01 18.71 -0.69
N GLY A 140 -8.88 17.45 -0.24
CA GLY A 140 -7.98 17.12 0.86
C GLY A 140 -8.35 15.88 1.65
N LEU A 141 -7.78 15.77 2.85
CA LEU A 141 -7.98 14.69 3.79
C LEU A 141 -9.14 15.01 4.75
N TYR A 142 -10.13 14.16 4.81
CA TYR A 142 -11.31 14.31 5.66
C TYR A 142 -11.33 13.27 6.77
N LYS A 143 -11.82 13.64 7.96
CA LYS A 143 -12.21 12.66 8.99
C LYS A 143 -13.40 11.84 8.49
N SER A 144 -13.37 10.53 8.67
CA SER A 144 -14.43 9.60 8.25
C SER A 144 -14.56 8.49 9.29
N GLY A 145 -15.54 8.58 10.18
CA GLY A 145 -15.66 7.67 11.30
C GLY A 145 -14.43 7.71 12.20
N ALA A 146 -13.84 6.55 12.48
CA ALA A 146 -12.59 6.44 13.25
C ALA A 146 -11.32 6.70 12.43
N GLY A 147 -11.44 6.87 11.10
CA GLY A 147 -10.31 7.04 10.18
C GLY A 147 -10.37 8.31 9.37
N TYR A 148 -9.68 8.28 8.23
CA TYR A 148 -9.54 9.40 7.31
C TYR A 148 -9.70 8.93 5.87
N ILE A 149 -10.21 9.80 4.98
CA ILE A 149 -10.37 9.55 3.54
C ILE A 149 -9.97 10.79 2.74
N PHE A 150 -9.27 10.60 1.64
CA PHE A 150 -9.01 11.67 0.67
C PHE A 150 -10.24 11.89 -0.22
N LYS A 151 -10.60 13.16 -0.45
CA LYS A 151 -11.68 13.57 -1.37
C LYS A 151 -11.26 14.71 -2.25
N GLY A 152 -11.76 14.70 -3.49
CA GLY A 152 -11.47 15.70 -4.50
C GLY A 152 -10.64 15.15 -5.65
N ASP A 153 -10.26 16.00 -6.59
CA ASP A 153 -9.46 15.65 -7.78
C ASP A 153 -8.00 16.07 -7.68
N ASN A 154 -7.72 17.15 -6.96
CA ASN A 154 -6.37 17.69 -6.75
C ASN A 154 -6.01 17.58 -5.27
N VAL A 155 -5.61 16.39 -4.84
CA VAL A 155 -5.32 16.05 -3.45
C VAL A 155 -3.86 15.64 -3.27
N ASN A 156 -3.28 15.97 -2.12
CA ASN A 156 -1.91 15.61 -1.77
C ASN A 156 -1.86 14.17 -1.20
N ASN A 157 -2.14 13.19 -2.04
CA ASN A 157 -2.25 11.78 -1.67
C ASN A 157 -1.28 10.85 -2.41
N ILE A 158 -0.29 11.40 -3.09
CA ILE A 158 0.69 10.60 -3.83
C ILE A 158 1.75 10.05 -2.89
N LEU A 159 2.06 8.77 -3.06
CA LEU A 159 3.02 8.03 -2.26
C LEU A 159 3.93 7.19 -3.14
N ILE A 160 5.21 7.11 -2.77
CA ILE A 160 6.20 6.23 -3.41
C ILE A 160 6.70 5.20 -2.38
N LEU A 161 6.59 3.94 -2.75
CA LEU A 161 7.23 2.82 -2.07
C LEU A 161 8.00 1.98 -3.10
N ASN A 162 9.30 1.86 -2.93
CA ASN A 162 10.17 1.06 -3.81
C ASN A 162 9.94 1.34 -5.31
N GLU A 163 10.00 2.64 -5.68
CA GLU A 163 9.81 3.14 -7.05
C GLU A 163 8.38 3.00 -7.62
N VAL A 164 7.48 2.33 -6.91
CA VAL A 164 6.07 2.23 -7.30
C VAL A 164 5.30 3.41 -6.77
N LYS A 165 4.53 4.07 -7.65
CA LYS A 165 3.65 5.19 -7.32
C LYS A 165 2.27 4.67 -6.92
N TYR A 166 1.80 5.14 -5.78
CA TYR A 166 0.48 4.86 -5.24
C TYR A 166 -0.31 6.16 -5.02
N MET A 167 -1.63 6.04 -4.93
CA MET A 167 -2.51 7.05 -4.36
C MET A 167 -3.06 6.54 -3.03
N ILE A 168 -2.92 7.35 -1.98
CA ILE A 168 -3.51 7.04 -0.67
C ILE A 168 -5.02 7.27 -0.78
N MET A 169 -5.80 6.28 -0.38
CA MET A 169 -7.26 6.35 -0.39
C MET A 169 -7.82 6.72 0.98
N SER A 170 -7.39 5.99 2.00
CA SER A 170 -7.86 6.15 3.37
C SER A 170 -6.80 5.70 4.37
N ILE A 171 -7.02 6.09 5.62
CA ILE A 171 -6.24 5.63 6.78
C ILE A 171 -7.25 5.17 7.83
N ASP A 172 -7.08 3.96 8.32
CA ASP A 172 -7.92 3.36 9.36
C ASP A 172 -7.10 2.44 10.27
N ASP A 173 -7.77 1.69 11.13
CA ASP A 173 -7.09 0.78 12.07
C ASP A 173 -6.29 -0.34 11.39
N ALA A 174 -6.58 -0.66 10.13
CA ALA A 174 -5.85 -1.65 9.34
C ALA A 174 -4.53 -1.08 8.78
N GLY A 175 -4.41 0.24 8.66
CA GLY A 175 -3.23 0.93 8.14
C GLY A 175 -3.55 1.96 7.08
N ILE A 176 -2.59 2.21 6.19
CA ILE A 176 -2.73 3.18 5.08
C ILE A 176 -3.20 2.43 3.84
N ARG A 177 -4.45 2.63 3.43
CA ARG A 177 -5.01 2.02 2.24
C ARG A 177 -4.58 2.77 0.99
N VAL A 178 -3.98 2.05 0.05
CA VAL A 178 -3.43 2.65 -1.17
C VAL A 178 -3.90 1.90 -2.41
N VAL A 179 -3.99 2.61 -3.53
CA VAL A 179 -4.17 2.03 -4.86
C VAL A 179 -2.96 2.33 -5.72
N ASP A 180 -2.42 1.33 -6.42
CA ASP A 180 -1.30 1.56 -7.30
C ASP A 180 -1.72 2.26 -8.61
N THR A 181 -0.81 3.04 -9.17
CA THR A 181 -1.04 3.74 -10.44
C THR A 181 -0.43 3.02 -11.64
N THR A 182 0.20 1.87 -11.44
CA THR A 182 0.90 1.11 -12.48
C THR A 182 -0.05 0.79 -13.63
N LYS A 183 0.41 1.07 -14.86
CA LYS A 183 -0.30 0.67 -16.07
C LYS A 183 -0.11 -0.83 -16.29
N ARG A 184 -1.19 -1.58 -16.39
CA ARG A 184 -1.20 -3.03 -16.61
C ARG A 184 -1.92 -3.38 -17.90
N GLU A 185 -1.61 -4.54 -18.43
CA GLU A 185 -2.35 -5.12 -19.55
C GLU A 185 -3.78 -5.44 -19.14
N SER A 186 -4.66 -5.52 -20.14
CA SER A 186 -6.05 -5.92 -19.91
C SER A 186 -6.14 -7.44 -19.75
N VAL A 187 -6.92 -7.87 -18.78
CA VAL A 187 -7.19 -9.27 -18.48
C VAL A 187 -8.68 -9.51 -18.33
N ALA A 188 -9.12 -10.76 -18.51
CA ALA A 188 -10.47 -11.15 -18.12
C ALA A 188 -10.58 -11.16 -16.59
N TRP A 189 -11.73 -10.75 -16.07
CA TRP A 189 -11.99 -10.88 -14.64
C TRP A 189 -12.13 -12.35 -14.26
N ASP A 190 -12.91 -13.12 -15.04
CA ASP A 190 -12.97 -14.58 -15.03
C ASP A 190 -13.62 -15.09 -16.32
N ASP A 191 -12.86 -15.77 -17.17
CA ASP A 191 -13.28 -16.26 -18.47
C ASP A 191 -13.76 -17.71 -18.49
N ARG A 192 -13.94 -18.33 -17.31
CA ARG A 192 -14.42 -19.70 -17.20
C ARG A 192 -15.83 -19.85 -17.78
N TYR A 193 -16.12 -21.05 -18.30
CA TYR A 193 -17.43 -21.38 -18.84
C TYR A 193 -18.53 -21.22 -17.77
N ASN A 194 -19.57 -20.48 -18.11
CA ASN A 194 -20.71 -20.23 -17.24
C ASN A 194 -21.84 -21.21 -17.52
N VAL A 195 -22.03 -22.20 -16.67
CA VAL A 195 -23.06 -23.24 -16.81
C VAL A 195 -24.48 -22.69 -16.74
N ASP A 196 -24.73 -21.64 -15.96
CA ASP A 196 -26.06 -21.00 -15.80
C ASP A 196 -26.52 -20.35 -17.12
N LYS A 197 -25.57 -19.91 -17.93
CA LYS A 197 -25.82 -19.24 -19.24
C LYS A 197 -25.46 -20.11 -20.42
N GLN A 198 -24.92 -21.30 -20.18
CA GLN A 198 -24.45 -22.21 -21.22
C GLN A 198 -23.56 -21.49 -22.26
N GLY A 199 -22.62 -20.66 -21.78
CA GLY A 199 -21.84 -19.81 -22.64
C GLY A 199 -20.54 -19.31 -22.03
N SER A 200 -19.76 -18.55 -22.80
CA SER A 200 -18.47 -17.97 -22.47
C SER A 200 -18.54 -16.55 -21.88
N MET A 201 -19.60 -16.25 -21.11
CA MET A 201 -19.76 -14.91 -20.48
C MET A 201 -18.90 -14.72 -19.24
N GLY A 202 -18.26 -15.80 -18.76
CA GLY A 202 -17.49 -15.80 -17.54
C GLY A 202 -18.35 -16.02 -16.29
N ILE A 203 -17.68 -16.07 -15.14
CA ILE A 203 -18.29 -16.28 -13.82
C ILE A 203 -17.94 -15.07 -12.95
N ASN A 204 -18.91 -14.54 -12.23
CA ASN A 204 -18.71 -13.36 -11.39
C ASN A 204 -18.54 -13.68 -9.90
N ASP A 205 -18.15 -14.90 -9.56
CA ASP A 205 -17.73 -15.27 -8.20
C ASP A 205 -16.24 -15.04 -8.02
N TYR A 206 -15.87 -14.13 -7.11
CA TYR A 206 -14.46 -13.87 -6.80
C TYR A 206 -13.76 -15.11 -6.25
N VAL A 207 -14.44 -15.82 -5.35
CA VAL A 207 -14.08 -17.17 -4.89
C VAL A 207 -15.37 -17.99 -4.71
N SER A 208 -15.42 -19.17 -5.29
CA SER A 208 -16.53 -20.11 -5.14
C SER A 208 -16.01 -21.53 -5.02
N ASN A 209 -16.47 -22.29 -4.01
CA ASN A 209 -16.07 -23.68 -3.78
C ASN A 209 -14.55 -23.88 -3.77
N ASN A 210 -13.80 -22.97 -3.14
CA ASN A 210 -12.34 -22.94 -3.11
C ASN A 210 -11.67 -22.77 -4.49
N ILE A 211 -12.41 -22.32 -5.48
CA ILE A 211 -11.88 -21.97 -6.80
C ILE A 211 -11.84 -20.44 -6.91
N ASN A 212 -10.66 -19.91 -7.16
CA ASN A 212 -10.45 -18.47 -7.39
C ASN A 212 -10.96 -18.05 -8.77
N SER A 213 -11.40 -16.81 -8.89
CA SER A 213 -11.52 -16.15 -10.21
C SER A 213 -10.14 -15.94 -10.83
N ARG A 214 -10.07 -15.79 -12.15
CA ARG A 214 -8.79 -15.51 -12.86
C ARG A 214 -8.10 -14.25 -12.34
N ILE A 215 -8.88 -13.20 -12.08
CA ILE A 215 -8.29 -11.95 -11.56
C ILE A 215 -7.69 -12.13 -10.16
N LYS A 216 -8.29 -12.98 -9.31
CA LYS A 216 -7.73 -13.30 -8.00
C LYS A 216 -6.41 -14.07 -8.13
N ASP A 217 -6.36 -15.08 -8.99
CA ASP A 217 -5.12 -15.82 -9.27
C ASP A 217 -4.03 -14.87 -9.78
N THR A 218 -4.37 -13.95 -10.68
CA THR A 218 -3.43 -12.93 -11.19
C THR A 218 -2.87 -12.07 -10.05
N LEU A 219 -3.70 -11.61 -9.10
CA LEU A 219 -3.23 -10.82 -7.96
C LEU A 219 -2.30 -11.61 -7.05
N GLU A 220 -2.61 -12.89 -6.79
CA GLU A 220 -1.76 -13.77 -5.98
C GLU A 220 -0.42 -14.05 -6.66
N GLU A 221 -0.40 -14.27 -7.97
CA GLU A 221 0.82 -14.49 -8.74
C GLU A 221 1.72 -13.26 -8.73
N ILE A 222 1.15 -12.07 -8.89
CA ILE A 222 1.89 -10.81 -8.81
C ILE A 222 2.51 -10.66 -7.41
N TYR A 223 1.76 -10.91 -6.34
CA TYR A 223 2.30 -10.83 -4.99
C TYR A 223 3.40 -11.85 -4.72
N LYS A 224 3.29 -13.07 -5.26
CA LYS A 224 4.29 -14.13 -5.12
C LYS A 224 5.58 -13.83 -5.89
N ASN A 225 5.51 -13.04 -6.94
CA ASN A 225 6.67 -12.72 -7.79
C ASN A 225 7.66 -11.79 -7.06
N ASP A 226 8.81 -12.33 -6.65
CA ASP A 226 9.85 -11.61 -5.95
C ASP A 226 10.60 -10.58 -6.83
N GLU A 227 10.51 -10.67 -8.16
CA GLU A 227 11.04 -9.66 -9.08
C GLU A 227 10.18 -8.38 -9.07
N VAL A 228 8.86 -8.53 -8.86
CA VAL A 228 7.92 -7.40 -8.81
C VAL A 228 7.82 -6.86 -7.39
N TYR A 229 7.71 -7.75 -6.40
CA TYR A 229 7.64 -7.42 -4.98
C TYR A 229 8.71 -8.21 -4.21
N PRO A 230 9.91 -7.67 -4.04
CA PRO A 230 10.98 -8.31 -3.25
C PRO A 230 10.52 -8.62 -1.82
N LYS A 231 11.09 -9.65 -1.22
CA LYS A 231 10.71 -10.09 0.14
C LYS A 231 10.81 -8.98 1.18
N ASP A 232 11.85 -8.15 1.09
CA ASP A 232 12.03 -7.00 1.99
C ASP A 232 10.93 -5.95 1.84
N ILE A 233 10.28 -5.87 0.67
CA ILE A 233 9.16 -4.95 0.43
C ILE A 233 7.82 -5.58 0.83
N LYS A 234 7.67 -6.91 0.75
CA LYS A 234 6.45 -7.60 1.16
C LYS A 234 6.08 -7.35 2.61
N GLY A 235 7.06 -7.18 3.49
CA GLY A 235 6.84 -6.85 4.90
C GLY A 235 6.14 -5.50 5.13
N TYR A 236 6.15 -4.58 4.18
CA TYR A 236 5.46 -3.29 4.28
C TYR A 236 3.95 -3.39 4.07
N PHE A 237 3.47 -4.49 3.46
CA PHE A 237 2.05 -4.72 3.18
C PHE A 237 1.43 -5.60 4.25
N THR A 238 0.31 -5.18 4.81
CA THR A 238 -0.45 -5.98 5.78
C THR A 238 -1.65 -6.67 5.13
N THR A 239 -2.04 -7.82 5.64
CA THR A 239 -3.26 -8.50 5.21
C THR A 239 -4.50 -7.73 5.65
N ASN A 240 -5.59 -7.90 4.92
CA ASN A 240 -6.88 -7.34 5.32
C ASN A 240 -8.05 -8.25 4.94
N SER A 241 -9.21 -7.96 5.51
CA SER A 241 -10.50 -8.50 5.07
C SER A 241 -11.03 -7.66 3.94
N ILE A 242 -11.23 -8.24 2.79
CA ILE A 242 -11.78 -7.57 1.61
C ILE A 242 -13.26 -7.94 1.42
N CYS A 243 -14.05 -6.99 0.92
CA CYS A 243 -15.44 -7.21 0.62
C CYS A 243 -15.60 -7.83 -0.77
N ILE A 244 -16.26 -9.00 -0.84
CA ILE A 244 -16.53 -9.73 -2.08
C ILE A 244 -18.04 -9.89 -2.32
N ASP A 245 -18.83 -8.93 -1.85
CA ASP A 245 -20.27 -8.92 -2.05
C ASP A 245 -20.63 -8.75 -3.53
N LYS A 246 -21.77 -9.37 -3.87
CA LYS A 246 -22.50 -9.04 -5.10
C LYS A 246 -23.56 -8.00 -4.79
N VAL A 247 -23.62 -6.95 -5.60
CA VAL A 247 -24.49 -5.78 -5.37
C VAL A 247 -25.27 -5.49 -6.65
N SER A 248 -26.58 -5.21 -6.54
CA SER A 248 -27.37 -4.75 -7.67
C SER A 248 -27.02 -3.30 -8.04
N ILE A 249 -27.24 -2.92 -9.29
CA ILE A 249 -26.91 -1.57 -9.80
C ILE A 249 -27.60 -0.47 -9.00
N ASP A 250 -28.81 -0.71 -8.53
CA ASP A 250 -29.60 0.27 -7.76
C ASP A 250 -29.02 0.54 -6.36
N ASN A 251 -28.27 -0.41 -5.82
CA ASN A 251 -27.74 -0.35 -4.46
C ASN A 251 -26.23 -0.12 -4.39
N VAL A 252 -25.53 -0.06 -5.51
CA VAL A 252 -24.05 -0.04 -5.52
C VAL A 252 -23.46 1.19 -4.83
N LYS A 253 -24.15 2.34 -4.86
CA LYS A 253 -23.72 3.57 -4.17
C LYS A 253 -23.97 3.54 -2.67
N SER A 254 -25.11 3.00 -2.25
CA SER A 254 -25.55 2.97 -0.85
C SER A 254 -24.98 1.80 -0.07
N ASN A 255 -24.22 0.90 -0.74
CA ASN A 255 -23.67 -0.29 -0.08
C ASN A 255 -22.38 0.03 0.67
N ASP A 256 -22.52 0.64 1.84
CA ASP A 256 -21.40 0.85 2.77
C ASP A 256 -21.09 -0.39 3.65
N GLY A 257 -21.97 -1.39 3.62
CA GLY A 257 -21.79 -2.65 4.35
C GLY A 257 -20.99 -3.68 3.56
N CYS A 258 -20.55 -4.70 4.26
CA CYS A 258 -19.91 -5.88 3.68
C CYS A 258 -20.51 -7.14 4.29
N GLY A 259 -21.41 -7.82 3.54
CA GLY A 259 -22.06 -9.05 3.97
C GLY A 259 -21.18 -10.29 3.80
N LYS A 260 -20.31 -10.30 2.79
CA LYS A 260 -19.37 -11.40 2.53
C LYS A 260 -17.94 -10.89 2.47
N LYS A 261 -17.12 -11.33 3.42
CA LYS A 261 -15.70 -10.98 3.53
C LYS A 261 -14.81 -12.15 3.15
N LEU A 262 -13.64 -11.83 2.64
CA LEU A 262 -12.54 -12.75 2.45
C LEU A 262 -11.34 -12.22 3.22
N ASP A 263 -10.90 -12.97 4.22
CA ASP A 263 -9.82 -12.57 5.12
C ASP A 263 -8.43 -12.92 4.55
N GLY A 264 -7.39 -12.34 5.13
CA GLY A 264 -6.00 -12.68 4.84
C GLY A 264 -5.51 -12.25 3.46
N GLN A 265 -6.16 -11.26 2.84
CA GLN A 265 -5.78 -10.79 1.51
C GLN A 265 -4.81 -9.62 1.61
N VAL A 266 -3.65 -9.75 0.95
CA VAL A 266 -2.68 -8.64 0.83
C VAL A 266 -3.09 -7.71 -0.32
N PHE A 267 -3.43 -8.28 -1.48
CA PHE A 267 -3.85 -7.54 -2.66
C PHE A 267 -5.32 -7.77 -2.97
N SER A 268 -5.99 -6.70 -3.40
CA SER A 268 -7.36 -6.69 -3.87
C SER A 268 -7.53 -5.72 -5.04
N LEU A 269 -8.76 -5.52 -5.47
CA LEU A 269 -9.15 -4.48 -6.41
C LEU A 269 -9.95 -3.40 -5.68
N LEU A 270 -10.17 -2.26 -6.35
CA LEU A 270 -11.18 -1.29 -5.92
C LEU A 270 -12.54 -1.97 -5.80
N THR A 271 -13.33 -1.60 -4.81
CA THR A 271 -14.76 -1.89 -4.84
C THR A 271 -15.46 -0.89 -5.74
N ALA A 272 -16.66 -1.23 -6.22
CA ALA A 272 -17.47 -0.27 -6.95
C ALA A 272 -17.80 0.98 -6.11
N ASN A 273 -17.99 0.81 -4.81
CA ASN A 273 -18.26 1.92 -3.88
C ASN A 273 -17.03 2.83 -3.70
N ASP A 274 -15.79 2.31 -3.79
CA ASP A 274 -14.60 3.15 -3.72
C ASP A 274 -14.58 4.26 -4.78
N PHE A 275 -15.20 4.03 -5.95
CA PHE A 275 -15.28 5.03 -7.02
C PHE A 275 -16.12 6.26 -6.64
N PHE A 276 -17.12 6.11 -5.79
CA PHE A 276 -18.02 7.19 -5.43
C PHE A 276 -17.51 8.05 -4.28
N LYS A 277 -16.80 7.44 -3.34
CA LYS A 277 -16.40 8.06 -2.06
C LYS A 277 -15.53 9.33 -2.19
N PRO A 278 -14.59 9.42 -3.14
CA PRO A 278 -13.74 10.61 -3.26
C PRO A 278 -14.42 11.81 -3.92
N SER A 279 -15.56 11.64 -4.61
CA SER A 279 -16.19 12.74 -5.33
C SER A 279 -16.71 13.81 -4.37
N LEU A 280 -16.46 15.07 -4.73
CA LEU A 280 -17.00 16.26 -4.07
C LEU A 280 -18.18 16.86 -4.87
N ASP A 281 -18.59 16.26 -5.98
CA ASP A 281 -19.76 16.71 -6.75
C ASP A 281 -21.04 16.32 -6.01
N GLU A 282 -21.82 17.30 -5.58
CA GLU A 282 -23.10 17.08 -4.90
C GLU A 282 -24.10 16.26 -5.75
N ASN A 283 -24.03 16.39 -7.08
CA ASN A 283 -24.86 15.59 -7.98
C ASN A 283 -24.45 14.11 -8.00
N CYS A 284 -23.27 13.75 -7.53
CA CYS A 284 -22.86 12.35 -7.39
C CYS A 284 -23.87 11.54 -6.56
N ALA A 285 -24.57 12.15 -5.60
CA ALA A 285 -25.57 11.48 -4.78
C ALA A 285 -26.75 10.91 -5.62
N THR A 286 -27.15 11.61 -6.68
CA THR A 286 -28.31 11.28 -7.52
C THR A 286 -27.95 10.78 -8.92
N ASN A 287 -26.77 11.11 -9.41
CA ASN A 287 -26.30 10.77 -10.76
C ASN A 287 -24.88 10.18 -10.70
N SER A 288 -24.72 8.88 -10.99
CA SER A 288 -23.43 8.21 -10.95
C SER A 288 -22.40 8.82 -11.91
N LYS A 289 -22.81 9.34 -13.04
CA LYS A 289 -21.93 10.01 -14.01
C LYS A 289 -21.28 11.27 -13.44
N ALA A 290 -21.93 11.95 -12.50
CA ALA A 290 -21.35 13.10 -11.82
C ALA A 290 -20.20 12.72 -10.86
N CYS A 291 -20.11 11.46 -10.47
CA CYS A 291 -19.09 11.01 -9.52
C CYS A 291 -17.66 10.98 -10.09
N VAL A 292 -17.49 11.18 -11.39
CA VAL A 292 -16.15 11.37 -12.00
C VAL A 292 -15.60 12.77 -11.72
N ASN A 293 -16.49 13.73 -11.43
CA ASN A 293 -16.10 15.10 -11.16
C ASN A 293 -15.50 15.19 -9.76
N TYR A 294 -14.47 16.03 -9.63
CA TYR A 294 -13.78 16.25 -8.34
C TYR A 294 -13.44 14.92 -7.64
N ASN A 295 -12.83 13.99 -8.40
CA ASN A 295 -12.53 12.64 -7.96
C ASN A 295 -11.18 12.17 -8.54
N TYR A 296 -10.17 12.06 -7.69
CA TYR A 296 -8.82 11.66 -8.10
C TYR A 296 -8.77 10.24 -8.70
N LEU A 297 -9.69 9.33 -8.30
CA LEU A 297 -9.74 7.98 -8.85
C LEU A 297 -10.20 7.94 -10.32
N SER A 298 -10.84 9.00 -10.82
CA SER A 298 -11.22 9.12 -12.24
C SER A 298 -10.00 9.06 -13.17
N SER A 299 -8.82 9.46 -12.68
CA SER A 299 -7.55 9.41 -13.42
C SER A 299 -7.02 7.99 -13.66
N LEU A 300 -7.50 6.98 -12.92
CA LEU A 300 -7.04 5.60 -13.04
C LEU A 300 -7.53 4.89 -14.30
N GLY A 301 -8.50 5.48 -15.01
CA GLY A 301 -9.00 4.96 -16.28
C GLY A 301 -9.87 3.70 -16.15
N ASN A 302 -9.98 2.93 -17.24
CA ASN A 302 -10.81 1.74 -17.28
C ASN A 302 -10.22 0.59 -16.45
N SER A 303 -10.90 0.22 -15.34
CA SER A 303 -10.38 -0.80 -14.42
C SER A 303 -11.48 -1.69 -13.88
N TRP A 304 -11.20 -3.00 -13.78
CA TRP A 304 -12.05 -3.92 -13.05
C TRP A 304 -12.17 -3.50 -11.58
N THR A 305 -13.36 -3.71 -11.01
CA THR A 305 -13.57 -3.70 -9.56
C THR A 305 -13.66 -5.14 -9.05
N ILE A 306 -13.60 -5.32 -7.74
CA ILE A 306 -13.87 -6.62 -7.10
C ILE A 306 -15.37 -6.90 -7.00
N THR A 307 -16.22 -5.86 -7.07
CA THR A 307 -17.65 -5.95 -6.87
C THR A 307 -18.33 -6.59 -8.08
N ALA A 308 -19.10 -7.63 -7.84
CA ALA A 308 -19.87 -8.33 -8.85
C ALA A 308 -21.36 -7.93 -8.81
N ASP A 309 -22.03 -8.14 -9.93
CA ASP A 309 -23.48 -7.94 -10.05
C ASP A 309 -24.22 -9.07 -9.32
N LYS A 310 -25.22 -8.68 -8.50
CA LYS A 310 -26.07 -9.63 -7.78
C LYS A 310 -27.11 -10.29 -8.69
N ASP A 311 -27.55 -9.58 -9.73
CA ASP A 311 -28.71 -9.96 -10.55
C ASP A 311 -28.30 -10.89 -11.71
N THR A 312 -27.01 -11.09 -11.93
CA THR A 312 -26.47 -12.01 -12.93
C THR A 312 -25.36 -12.88 -12.35
N SER A 313 -25.06 -14.02 -12.99
CA SER A 313 -23.95 -14.90 -12.62
C SER A 313 -22.64 -14.59 -13.38
N TYR A 314 -22.61 -13.52 -14.20
CA TYR A 314 -21.53 -13.28 -15.15
C TYR A 314 -21.10 -11.82 -15.31
N LYS A 315 -21.77 -10.86 -14.69
CA LYS A 315 -21.40 -9.45 -14.81
C LYS A 315 -20.63 -8.96 -13.58
N VAL A 316 -19.67 -8.07 -13.81
CA VAL A 316 -18.82 -7.43 -12.82
C VAL A 316 -18.80 -5.93 -13.11
N TYR A 317 -18.72 -5.12 -12.06
CA TYR A 317 -18.56 -3.68 -12.22
C TYR A 317 -17.15 -3.34 -12.69
N LYS A 318 -17.09 -2.39 -13.61
CA LYS A 318 -15.90 -1.82 -14.19
C LYS A 318 -15.99 -0.31 -14.13
N ILE A 319 -14.95 0.33 -13.59
CA ILE A 319 -14.79 1.79 -13.66
C ILE A 319 -14.40 2.13 -15.10
N THR A 320 -15.07 3.13 -15.67
CA THR A 320 -14.73 3.73 -16.96
C THR A 320 -14.33 5.19 -16.79
N SER A 321 -13.87 5.84 -17.86
CA SER A 321 -13.55 7.28 -17.82
C SER A 321 -14.76 8.18 -17.55
N GLY A 322 -15.96 7.65 -17.59
CA GLY A 322 -17.19 8.45 -17.44
C GLY A 322 -18.20 7.89 -16.42
N ASP A 323 -18.08 6.65 -15.99
CA ASP A 323 -19.04 6.03 -15.06
C ASP A 323 -18.56 4.67 -14.56
N LEU A 324 -19.43 4.04 -13.79
CA LEU A 324 -19.33 2.64 -13.39
C LEU A 324 -20.28 1.81 -14.28
N GLU A 325 -19.76 0.82 -14.98
CA GLU A 325 -20.49 -0.03 -15.90
C GLU A 325 -20.45 -1.51 -15.52
N LEU A 326 -21.53 -2.23 -15.87
CA LEU A 326 -21.55 -3.69 -15.81
C LEU A 326 -21.02 -4.30 -17.12
N LYS A 327 -20.02 -5.18 -17.00
CA LYS A 327 -19.41 -5.92 -18.12
C LYS A 327 -19.37 -7.41 -17.82
N ASN A 328 -19.37 -8.24 -18.87
CA ASN A 328 -19.18 -9.68 -18.71
C ASN A 328 -17.79 -9.95 -18.10
N ALA A 329 -17.75 -10.89 -17.18
CA ALA A 329 -16.50 -11.26 -16.48
C ALA A 329 -15.43 -11.82 -17.46
N SER A 330 -15.84 -12.40 -18.58
CA SER A 330 -14.95 -12.82 -19.68
C SER A 330 -14.41 -11.66 -20.53
N GLY A 331 -14.96 -10.44 -20.36
CA GLY A 331 -14.48 -9.27 -21.09
C GLY A 331 -13.08 -8.85 -20.61
N MET A 332 -12.42 -8.01 -21.41
CA MET A 332 -11.06 -7.53 -21.11
C MET A 332 -11.11 -6.12 -20.54
N ALA A 333 -10.42 -5.89 -19.41
CA ALA A 333 -10.13 -4.57 -18.88
C ALA A 333 -8.82 -4.57 -18.09
N THR A 334 -8.27 -3.39 -17.85
CA THR A 334 -7.14 -3.23 -16.94
C THR A 334 -7.58 -3.43 -15.48
N TYR A 335 -6.66 -3.40 -14.56
CA TYR A 335 -6.95 -3.47 -13.13
C TYR A 335 -5.93 -2.67 -12.33
N LYS A 336 -6.32 -2.26 -11.13
CA LYS A 336 -5.49 -1.55 -10.18
C LYS A 336 -5.43 -2.33 -8.87
N ILE A 337 -4.23 -2.50 -8.33
CA ILE A 337 -4.05 -3.21 -7.07
C ILE A 337 -4.33 -2.25 -5.91
N VAL A 338 -5.21 -2.68 -5.02
CA VAL A 338 -5.46 -2.04 -3.73
C VAL A 338 -4.81 -2.88 -2.66
N THR A 339 -4.10 -2.22 -1.75
CA THR A 339 -3.45 -2.88 -0.61
C THR A 339 -3.43 -1.95 0.60
N TYR A 340 -3.00 -2.48 1.75
CA TYR A 340 -2.75 -1.71 2.95
C TYR A 340 -1.27 -1.74 3.29
N LEU A 341 -0.70 -0.57 3.55
CA LEU A 341 0.60 -0.47 4.19
C LEU A 341 0.43 -0.56 5.69
N ASP A 342 1.37 -1.26 6.34
CA ASP A 342 1.40 -1.36 7.80
C ASP A 342 1.53 0.03 8.43
N LYS A 343 0.84 0.28 9.54
CA LYS A 343 0.88 1.56 10.25
C LYS A 343 2.23 1.92 10.86
N ASN A 344 3.14 0.94 10.96
CA ASN A 344 4.49 1.18 11.43
C ASN A 344 5.46 1.54 10.30
N VAL A 345 5.00 1.79 9.06
CA VAL A 345 5.86 2.28 7.99
C VAL A 345 6.34 3.70 8.28
N LEU A 346 7.58 3.97 7.93
CA LEU A 346 8.26 5.21 8.27
C LEU A 346 8.19 6.23 7.15
N TYR A 347 8.13 7.49 7.53
CA TYR A 347 8.21 8.64 6.64
C TYR A 347 9.65 9.01 6.34
N ALA A 348 9.98 9.18 5.07
CA ALA A 348 11.26 9.72 4.62
C ALA A 348 11.16 11.20 4.27
N SER A 349 10.24 11.56 3.38
CA SER A 349 10.10 12.92 2.86
C SER A 349 8.77 13.12 2.13
N GLY A 350 8.51 14.36 1.69
CA GLY A 350 7.40 14.72 0.83
C GLY A 350 6.17 15.25 1.56
N ASP A 351 5.25 15.81 0.80
CA ASP A 351 3.99 16.37 1.30
C ASP A 351 2.74 15.75 0.61
N GLY A 352 2.99 14.71 -0.20
CA GLY A 352 1.94 13.99 -0.92
C GLY A 352 1.48 14.65 -2.21
N SER A 353 2.04 15.80 -2.60
CA SER A 353 1.74 16.41 -3.88
C SER A 353 2.34 15.61 -5.04
N GLU A 354 1.89 15.87 -6.26
CA GLU A 354 2.41 15.23 -7.48
C GLU A 354 3.90 15.51 -7.69
N THR A 355 4.37 16.69 -7.28
CA THR A 355 5.76 17.13 -7.44
C THR A 355 6.65 16.78 -6.25
N ASN A 356 6.06 16.46 -5.09
CA ASN A 356 6.76 16.10 -3.87
C ASN A 356 6.00 14.99 -3.10
N PRO A 357 5.89 13.79 -3.69
CA PRO A 357 5.11 12.70 -3.11
C PRO A 357 5.64 12.29 -1.73
N TYR A 358 4.78 11.76 -0.88
CA TYR A 358 5.23 11.05 0.32
C TYR A 358 6.15 9.91 -0.09
N VAL A 359 7.28 9.77 0.58
CA VAL A 359 8.24 8.69 0.35
C VAL A 359 8.29 7.82 1.59
N VAL A 360 8.03 6.53 1.42
CA VAL A 360 8.22 5.53 2.48
C VAL A 360 9.71 5.30 2.67
N LYS A 361 10.17 5.41 3.92
CA LYS A 361 11.55 5.08 4.26
C LYS A 361 11.73 3.56 4.22
N THR A 362 12.61 3.06 3.36
CA THR A 362 12.92 1.64 3.21
C THR A 362 14.36 1.36 3.56
N TYR A 363 14.61 0.20 4.18
CA TYR A 363 15.93 -0.29 4.52
C TYR A 363 16.14 -1.63 3.81
N ILE A 364 16.80 -1.60 2.66
CA ILE A 364 17.07 -2.77 1.83
C ILE A 364 18.52 -3.16 2.01
N GLU A 365 18.77 -4.42 2.35
CA GLU A 365 20.12 -5.00 2.34
C GLU A 365 20.53 -5.33 0.90
N LYS A 366 21.72 -4.89 0.51
CA LYS A 366 22.36 -5.27 -0.76
C LYS A 366 23.47 -6.28 -0.53
#